data_8aacdfe37cce7809f7c78de890308ee4
#
_entry.id   8aacdfe37cce7809f7c78de890308ee4
#
_cell.length_a   1.000
_cell.length_b   1.000
_cell.length_c   1.000
_cell.angle_alpha   90.00
_cell.angle_beta   90.00
_cell.angle_gamma   90.00
#
_symmetry.space_group_name_H-M   'P 1'
#
loop_
_entity.id
_entity.type
_entity.pdbx_description
1 polymer ?
#
loop_
_entity_poly.entity_id
_entity_poly.type
_entity_poly.pdbx_seq_one_letter_code
_entity_poly.pdbx_strand_id
1 'polypeptide(L)'
;MNLDELRKQLEIDEGVEYEIYNDHLGYATFGVGHLVLESDPEYNRPVGSAVLESRVVEAFESDCESVLRDCNILYKDFGDLPEEAQQIIANMMFN
;
A
#
# COMPACT_ATOMS: atom_id res chain seq x y z
N MET A 1 7.55 -12.78 -5.97
CA MET A 1 7.59 -11.31 -5.96
C MET A 1 8.26 -10.84 -4.70
N ASN A 2 9.11 -9.83 -4.79
CA ASN A 2 9.83 -9.29 -3.65
C ASN A 2 9.08 -8.08 -3.07
N LEU A 3 8.49 -8.26 -1.89
CA LEU A 3 7.68 -7.21 -1.24
C LEU A 3 8.53 -6.03 -0.77
N ASP A 4 9.77 -6.27 -0.35
CA ASP A 4 10.66 -5.19 0.07
C ASP A 4 11.04 -4.29 -1.10
N GLU A 5 11.32 -4.87 -2.26
CA GLU A 5 11.59 -4.11 -3.47
C GLU A 5 10.37 -3.31 -3.91
N LEU A 6 9.19 -3.93 -3.86
CA LEU A 6 7.95 -3.24 -4.19
C LEU A 6 7.71 -2.05 -3.28
N ARG A 7 7.91 -2.23 -1.95
CA ARG A 7 7.76 -1.14 -0.99
C ARG A 7 8.74 0.00 -1.26
N LYS A 8 10.01 -0.33 -1.50
CA LYS A 8 11.04 0.69 -1.78
C LYS A 8 10.71 1.46 -3.05
N GLN A 9 10.23 0.77 -4.08
CA GLN A 9 9.85 1.42 -5.32
C GLN A 9 8.66 2.36 -5.12
N LEU A 10 7.65 1.92 -4.36
CA LEU A 10 6.48 2.74 -4.08
C LEU A 10 6.82 3.92 -3.17
N GLU A 11 7.73 3.75 -2.22
CA GLU A 11 8.20 4.86 -1.39
C GLU A 11 8.89 5.95 -2.23
N ILE A 12 9.62 5.55 -3.27
CA ILE A 12 10.23 6.48 -4.22
C ILE A 12 9.17 7.17 -5.08
N ASP A 13 8.24 6.41 -5.61
CA ASP A 13 7.24 6.90 -6.57
C ASP A 13 6.14 7.74 -5.90
N GLU A 14 5.68 7.31 -4.73
CA GLU A 14 4.52 7.88 -4.03
C GLU A 14 4.91 8.67 -2.78
N GLY A 15 6.12 8.44 -2.27
CA GLY A 15 6.54 8.94 -0.98
C GLY A 15 6.01 8.10 0.17
N VAL A 16 6.46 8.42 1.38
CA VAL A 16 6.00 7.77 2.60
C VAL A 16 5.73 8.83 3.67
N GLU A 17 4.58 8.74 4.34
CA GLU A 17 4.18 9.68 5.38
C GLU A 17 3.97 8.95 6.70
N TYR A 18 4.60 9.46 7.76
CA TYR A 18 4.49 8.90 9.10
C TYR A 18 3.49 9.66 9.98
N GLU A 19 2.51 10.27 9.32
CA GLU A 19 1.39 10.92 9.97
C GLU A 19 0.16 10.83 9.07
N ILE A 20 -1.01 10.99 9.69
CA ILE A 20 -2.26 11.00 8.93
C ILE A 20 -2.37 12.34 8.20
N TYR A 21 -2.65 12.26 6.91
CA TYR A 21 -2.89 13.43 6.06
C TYR A 21 -4.10 13.18 5.18
N ASN A 22 -4.65 14.25 4.62
CA ASN A 22 -5.72 14.13 3.63
C ASN A 22 -5.09 14.01 2.24
N ASP A 23 -5.53 13.03 1.46
CA ASP A 23 -5.13 12.92 0.07
C ASP A 23 -5.81 14.01 -0.78
N HIS A 24 -5.56 14.00 -2.10
CA HIS A 24 -6.13 15.01 -3.01
C HIS A 24 -7.67 14.96 -3.09
N LEU A 25 -8.29 13.87 -2.66
CA LEU A 25 -9.75 13.73 -2.59
C LEU A 25 -10.31 14.00 -1.20
N GLY A 26 -9.45 14.32 -0.22
CA GLY A 26 -9.85 14.61 1.14
C GLY A 26 -9.99 13.40 2.05
N TYR A 27 -9.50 12.24 1.65
CA TYR A 27 -9.55 11.02 2.46
C TYR A 27 -8.33 10.89 3.35
N ALA A 28 -8.54 10.47 4.61
CA ALA A 28 -7.47 10.22 5.55
C ALA A 28 -6.56 9.09 5.06
N THR A 29 -5.26 9.34 5.03
CA THR A 29 -4.26 8.46 4.44
C THR A 29 -2.99 8.52 5.28
N PHE A 30 -2.19 7.46 5.30
CA PHE A 30 -0.85 7.47 5.89
C PHE A 30 0.05 6.44 5.20
N GLY A 31 1.33 6.49 5.53
CA GLY A 31 2.31 5.52 5.04
C GLY A 31 2.53 5.62 3.54
N VAL A 32 2.52 4.50 2.86
CA VAL A 32 2.72 4.39 1.41
C VAL A 32 1.33 4.36 0.75
N GLY A 33 0.61 5.49 0.84
CA GLY A 33 -0.70 5.62 0.23
C GLY A 33 -1.79 4.73 0.82
N HIS A 34 -1.68 4.36 2.11
CA HIS A 34 -2.71 3.55 2.76
C HIS A 34 -3.92 4.40 3.14
N LEU A 35 -5.05 4.12 2.52
CA LEU A 35 -6.33 4.74 2.87
C LEU A 35 -6.82 4.18 4.21
N VAL A 36 -7.09 5.06 5.18
CA VAL A 36 -7.58 4.63 6.50
C VAL A 36 -9.00 4.06 6.37
N LEU A 37 -9.16 2.84 6.85
CA LEU A 37 -10.44 2.12 6.82
C LEU A 37 -11.08 2.13 8.21
N GLU A 38 -12.39 1.87 8.27
CA GLU A 38 -13.11 1.77 9.55
C GLU A 38 -12.52 0.70 10.47
N SER A 39 -11.92 -0.35 9.91
CA SER A 39 -11.27 -1.42 10.66
C SER A 39 -9.88 -1.06 11.18
N ASP A 40 -9.31 0.05 10.73
CA ASP A 40 -7.98 0.47 11.14
C ASP A 40 -8.01 1.18 12.50
N PRO A 41 -6.96 0.99 13.34
CA PRO A 41 -6.86 1.72 14.62
C PRO A 41 -6.83 3.24 14.45
N GLU A 42 -6.39 3.72 13.28
CA GLU A 42 -6.28 5.13 12.95
C GLU A 42 -7.61 5.77 12.57
N TYR A 43 -8.66 4.99 12.43
CA TYR A 43 -9.97 5.52 12.05
C TYR A 43 -10.43 6.57 13.06
N ASN A 44 -10.88 7.71 12.56
CA ASN A 44 -11.32 8.86 13.36
C ASN A 44 -10.22 9.62 14.11
N ARG A 45 -8.94 9.29 13.90
CA ARG A 45 -7.87 10.12 14.43
C ARG A 45 -7.72 11.37 13.58
N PRO A 46 -7.38 12.51 14.21
CA PRO A 46 -7.24 13.76 13.45
C PRO A 46 -6.04 13.75 12.51
N VAL A 47 -6.13 14.52 11.45
CA VAL A 47 -5.01 14.79 10.54
C VAL A 47 -3.83 15.33 11.35
N GLY A 48 -2.64 14.87 11.05
CA GLY A 48 -1.42 15.21 11.78
C GLY A 48 -1.07 14.23 12.89
N SER A 49 -1.93 13.25 13.20
CA SER A 49 -1.62 12.21 14.18
C SER A 49 -0.45 11.36 13.68
N ALA A 50 0.55 11.15 14.56
CA ALA A 50 1.73 10.37 14.22
C ALA A 50 1.39 8.89 14.01
N VAL A 51 2.08 8.27 13.06
CA VAL A 51 1.97 6.83 12.77
C VAL A 51 3.38 6.25 12.84
N LEU A 52 3.54 5.18 13.64
CA LEU A 52 4.85 4.53 13.80
C LEU A 52 5.28 3.85 12.50
N GLU A 53 6.58 3.79 12.27
CA GLU A 53 7.15 3.10 11.11
C GLU A 53 6.68 1.64 11.04
N SER A 54 6.65 0.93 12.18
CA SER A 54 6.15 -0.45 12.23
C SER A 54 4.70 -0.56 11.76
N ARG A 55 3.88 0.42 12.08
CA ARG A 55 2.48 0.45 11.62
C ARG A 55 2.39 0.72 10.11
N VAL A 56 3.24 1.58 9.59
CA VAL A 56 3.32 1.85 8.15
C VAL A 56 3.66 0.57 7.39
N VAL A 57 4.66 -0.18 7.87
CA VAL A 57 5.06 -1.46 7.27
C VAL A 57 3.92 -2.48 7.33
N GLU A 58 3.26 -2.60 8.49
CA GLU A 58 2.13 -3.51 8.67
C GLU A 58 0.98 -3.18 7.71
N ALA A 59 0.63 -1.90 7.59
CA ALA A 59 -0.42 -1.47 6.67
C ALA A 59 -0.03 -1.76 5.22
N PHE A 60 1.22 -1.54 4.86
CA PHE A 60 1.71 -1.86 3.52
C PHE A 60 1.61 -3.37 3.23
N GLU A 61 2.01 -4.21 4.17
CA GLU A 61 1.91 -5.65 4.01
C GLU A 61 0.46 -6.11 3.82
N SER A 62 -0.46 -5.54 4.58
CA SER A 62 -1.88 -5.81 4.44
C SER A 62 -2.41 -5.39 3.06
N ASP A 63 -1.99 -4.21 2.58
CA ASP A 63 -2.36 -3.73 1.25
C ASP A 63 -1.77 -4.62 0.16
N CYS A 64 -0.55 -5.11 0.34
CA CYS A 64 0.08 -6.06 -0.57
C CYS A 64 -0.73 -7.36 -0.68
N GLU A 65 -1.20 -7.89 0.43
CA GLU A 65 -2.04 -9.10 0.41
C GLU A 65 -3.29 -8.88 -0.43
N SER A 66 -3.93 -7.72 -0.28
CA SER A 66 -5.12 -7.37 -1.06
C SER A 66 -4.79 -7.25 -2.54
N VAL A 67 -3.69 -6.57 -2.87
CA VAL A 67 -3.25 -6.40 -4.26
C VAL A 67 -2.90 -7.74 -4.90
N LEU A 68 -2.19 -8.62 -4.19
CA LEU A 68 -1.85 -9.95 -4.69
C LEU A 68 -3.11 -10.80 -4.93
N ARG A 69 -4.07 -10.70 -4.03
CA ARG A 69 -5.35 -11.38 -4.20
C ARG A 69 -6.05 -10.91 -5.47
N ASP A 70 -6.11 -9.60 -5.67
CA ASP A 70 -6.73 -9.01 -6.85
C ASP A 70 -5.99 -9.39 -8.13
N CYS A 71 -4.66 -9.40 -8.10
CA CYS A 71 -3.86 -9.84 -9.24
C CYS A 71 -4.15 -11.28 -9.63
N ASN A 72 -4.29 -12.18 -8.65
CA ASN A 72 -4.61 -13.58 -8.91
C ASN A 72 -6.03 -13.79 -9.43
N ILE A 73 -6.96 -12.89 -9.06
CA ILE A 73 -8.33 -12.91 -9.59
C ILE A 73 -8.35 -12.42 -11.04
N LEU A 74 -7.68 -11.31 -11.33
CA LEU A 74 -7.70 -10.67 -12.64
C LEU A 74 -6.79 -11.34 -13.65
N TYR A 75 -5.68 -11.92 -13.22
CA TYR A 75 -4.66 -12.55 -14.07
C TYR A 75 -4.51 -14.00 -13.68
N LYS A 76 -5.14 -14.90 -14.44
CA LYS A 76 -5.24 -16.34 -14.14
C LYS A 76 -3.90 -16.99 -13.82
N ASP A 77 -2.85 -16.63 -14.55
CA ASP A 77 -1.52 -17.22 -14.42
C ASP A 77 -0.52 -16.26 -13.79
N PHE A 78 -1.01 -15.35 -12.91
CA PHE A 78 -0.15 -14.33 -12.31
C PHE A 78 1.09 -14.92 -11.63
N GLY A 79 0.91 -16.00 -10.87
CA GLY A 79 2.02 -16.65 -10.17
C GLY A 79 3.06 -17.27 -11.10
N ASP A 80 2.71 -17.55 -12.34
CA ASP A 80 3.60 -18.14 -13.35
C ASP A 80 4.33 -17.08 -14.17
N LEU A 81 4.00 -15.80 -13.98
CA LEU A 81 4.68 -14.72 -14.69
C LEU A 81 6.10 -14.53 -14.14
N PRO A 82 7.05 -14.03 -14.96
CA PRO A 82 8.34 -13.61 -14.44
C PRO A 82 8.18 -12.62 -13.29
N GLU A 83 9.10 -12.67 -12.32
CA GLU A 83 9.04 -11.78 -11.16
C GLU A 83 8.95 -10.31 -11.54
N GLU A 84 9.69 -9.91 -12.57
CA GLU A 84 9.68 -8.53 -13.07
C GLU A 84 8.28 -8.11 -13.53
N ALA A 85 7.58 -8.98 -14.25
CA ALA A 85 6.21 -8.72 -14.70
C ALA A 85 5.25 -8.64 -13.52
N GLN A 86 5.40 -9.50 -12.51
CA GLN A 86 4.61 -9.45 -11.30
C GLN A 86 4.80 -8.13 -10.55
N GLN A 87 6.02 -7.64 -10.44
CA GLN A 87 6.33 -6.36 -9.80
C GLN A 87 5.67 -5.19 -10.52
N ILE A 88 5.74 -5.17 -11.84
CA ILE A 88 5.13 -4.11 -12.65
C ILE A 88 3.62 -4.09 -12.46
N ILE A 89 2.97 -5.24 -12.55
CA ILE A 89 1.52 -5.35 -12.39
C ILE A 89 1.11 -4.94 -10.98
N ALA A 90 1.79 -5.43 -9.95
CA ALA A 90 1.50 -5.09 -8.57
C ALA A 90 1.65 -3.58 -8.32
N ASN A 91 2.71 -2.97 -8.86
CA ASN A 91 2.91 -1.53 -8.75
C ASN A 91 1.73 -0.76 -9.38
N MET A 92 1.28 -1.17 -10.55
CA MET A 92 0.12 -0.56 -11.22
C MET A 92 -1.15 -0.67 -10.39
N MET A 93 -1.35 -1.79 -9.70
CA MET A 93 -2.54 -2.02 -8.87
C MET A 93 -2.58 -1.13 -7.63
N PHE A 94 -1.43 -0.64 -7.15
CA PHE A 94 -1.36 0.31 -6.04
C PHE A 94 -1.73 1.74 -6.44
N ASN A 95 -1.68 2.04 -7.72
CA ASN A 95 -1.93 3.40 -8.19
C ASN A 95 -3.45 3.65 -8.39
#